data_9255c8a29594e995e497773f5b74ff07
#
_entry.id   9255c8a29594e995e497773f5b74ff07
#
_cell.length_a   1.000
_cell.length_b   1.000
_cell.length_c   1.000
_cell.angle_alpha   90.00
_cell.angle_beta   90.00
_cell.angle_gamma   90.00
#
_symmetry.space_group_name_H-M   'P 1'
#
loop_
_entity.id
_entity.type
_entity.pdbx_description
1 polymer ?
#
loop_
_entity_poly.entity_id
_entity_poly.type
_entity_poly.pdbx_seq_one_letter_code
_entity_poly.pdbx_strand_id
1 'polypeptide(L)'
;MKKYILFFLALSSTLNACGSPNGLGIEEPNAYVQAINIPVAGNTFQTAGPSTDAITSNGIASWTQTNTQYSLFFKTDKALRCRIQLIGTMDPSHTIRIKIGQTIRTLIPGTNGEIDAGEFSLSAGYQEVSLQGMSKKTANYATITDLRIEINEDISGISYVKDNVDNRFYWGRRGPSVHLTYTVPAGLNLKWMYNEVSIPLQMDPIGSYFMANGFGEGYFGMQVNSDTERRILFSVWSPYVTDNPASIPDDQKIKLVKKGPQVYTGEFGNEGAGGQSYLRYPWVAGKTYQFLNSVEPDSQGNTVYTAYFKEKEATEWLLIAQFLRPKTSTWYKRPHSFVENFDPLFGHITRKATYQNPWMVDSGGQWVELQEVKLTGDDIARRGYRLDYDGGVSNNQFFLQNGGFFNSSALLNSMSARPAQQQKPSIDFQKLP
;
A
#
# COMPACT_ATOMS: atom_id res chain seq x y z
N MET A 1 69.92 12.53 -2.85
CA MET A 1 70.56 13.85 -2.86
C MET A 1 69.55 14.83 -2.25
N LYS A 2 69.71 15.20 -0.97
CA LYS A 2 70.25 16.47 -0.41
C LYS A 2 69.69 17.68 -1.18
N LYS A 3 68.96 18.60 -0.59
CA LYS A 3 69.23 19.68 0.41
C LYS A 3 68.04 20.66 0.30
N TYR A 4 67.66 21.57 1.10
CA TYR A 4 67.92 22.13 2.43
C TYR A 4 66.76 23.06 2.81
N ILE A 5 66.53 23.14 4.06
CA ILE A 5 65.85 24.05 4.96
C ILE A 5 66.20 25.54 4.67
N LEU A 6 65.21 26.44 4.83
CA LEU A 6 65.48 27.77 5.42
C LEU A 6 64.25 28.26 6.23
N PHE A 7 64.52 28.45 7.54
CA PHE A 7 63.75 29.21 8.50
C PHE A 7 63.85 30.72 8.28
N PHE A 8 62.78 31.46 8.44
CA PHE A 8 62.86 32.87 8.85
C PHE A 8 61.92 33.15 10.01
N LEU A 9 62.50 33.41 11.18
CA LEU A 9 61.91 34.07 12.32
C LEU A 9 61.93 35.59 12.07
N ALA A 10 60.89 36.31 12.37
CA ALA A 10 60.96 37.72 12.71
C ALA A 10 60.00 38.06 13.83
N LEU A 11 60.51 38.70 14.81
CA LEU A 11 59.97 39.04 16.13
C LEU A 11 59.12 40.31 16.08
N SER A 12 58.04 40.28 16.88
CA SER A 12 57.46 41.29 17.77
C SER A 12 57.11 42.72 17.28
N SER A 13 55.85 43.06 17.55
CA SER A 13 55.58 44.25 18.40
C SER A 13 54.15 44.17 18.95
N THR A 14 54.08 44.22 20.26
CA THR A 14 52.86 44.35 21.06
C THR A 14 52.28 45.77 20.95
N LEU A 15 51.01 45.87 20.64
CA LEU A 15 50.20 47.05 20.96
C LEU A 15 48.91 46.62 21.66
N ASN A 16 48.87 46.91 22.95
CA ASN A 16 47.66 46.88 23.77
C ASN A 16 46.69 47.95 23.21
N ALA A 17 45.45 47.50 22.89
CA ALA A 17 44.30 48.41 22.74
C ALA A 17 43.13 47.86 23.50
N CYS A 18 42.55 48.68 24.30
CA CYS A 18 41.44 48.49 25.27
C CYS A 18 40.25 47.74 24.71
N GLY A 19 39.63 46.99 25.61
CA GLY A 19 38.39 46.25 25.42
C GLY A 19 37.20 47.13 25.05
N SER A 20 36.37 46.60 24.17
CA SER A 20 34.99 46.97 23.98
C SER A 20 34.09 45.78 24.43
N PRO A 21 32.93 46.04 25.03
CA PRO A 21 32.16 45.03 25.71
C PRO A 21 31.48 44.06 24.73
N ASN A 22 31.37 42.84 25.17
CA ASN A 22 30.68 41.73 24.54
C ASN A 22 29.41 42.17 23.81
N GLY A 23 29.48 42.26 22.47
CA GLY A 23 28.31 42.08 21.64
C GLY A 23 27.90 40.61 21.76
N LEU A 24 26.75 40.34 22.35
CA LEU A 24 26.02 39.10 22.18
C LEU A 24 25.84 38.95 20.68
N GLY A 25 26.63 38.09 20.08
CA GLY A 25 26.43 37.68 18.71
C GLY A 25 25.02 37.06 18.63
N ILE A 26 24.11 37.81 18.06
CA ILE A 26 22.87 37.22 17.55
C ILE A 26 23.36 36.29 16.46
N GLU A 27 23.42 34.96 16.75
CA GLU A 27 23.55 33.96 15.69
C GLU A 27 22.38 34.21 14.76
N GLU A 28 22.65 34.74 13.57
CA GLU A 28 21.71 34.75 12.46
C GLU A 28 21.17 33.32 12.34
N PRO A 29 19.86 33.08 12.29
CA PRO A 29 19.32 31.74 12.15
C PRO A 29 19.93 31.17 10.87
N ASN A 30 20.66 30.06 10.99
CA ASN A 30 21.25 29.36 9.85
C ASN A 30 20.20 29.20 8.76
N ALA A 31 20.36 29.91 7.64
CA ALA A 31 19.44 29.83 6.51
C ALA A 31 19.36 28.38 6.05
N TYR A 32 18.15 27.83 5.97
CA TYR A 32 17.93 26.49 5.45
C TYR A 32 18.42 26.41 4.00
N VAL A 33 19.25 25.40 3.70
CA VAL A 33 19.96 25.26 2.42
C VAL A 33 19.13 24.50 1.38
N GLN A 34 18.26 23.61 1.81
CA GLN A 34 17.46 22.74 0.95
C GLN A 34 15.99 22.80 1.30
N ALA A 35 15.14 22.70 0.29
CA ALA A 35 13.70 22.64 0.46
C ALA A 35 13.08 21.59 -0.45
N ILE A 36 12.05 20.91 0.05
CA ILE A 36 11.20 20.02 -0.73
C ILE A 36 9.74 20.43 -0.58
N ASN A 37 8.96 20.23 -1.65
CA ASN A 37 7.52 20.33 -1.60
C ASN A 37 6.93 18.92 -1.67
N ILE A 38 6.15 18.54 -0.67
CA ILE A 38 5.40 17.29 -0.62
C ILE A 38 3.99 17.55 -1.10
N PRO A 39 3.57 17.02 -2.27
CA PRO A 39 2.24 17.24 -2.82
C PRO A 39 1.16 16.72 -1.87
N VAL A 40 0.24 17.59 -1.46
CA VAL A 40 -0.91 17.23 -0.61
C VAL A 40 -1.78 16.18 -1.29
N ALA A 41 -2.00 16.31 -2.60
CA ALA A 41 -2.84 15.40 -3.37
C ALA A 41 -2.47 13.92 -3.29
N GLY A 42 -1.18 13.61 -3.21
CA GLY A 42 -0.68 12.23 -3.18
C GLY A 42 -0.41 11.67 -1.78
N ASN A 43 -0.33 12.54 -0.76
CA ASN A 43 0.19 12.18 0.56
C ASN A 43 -0.79 12.47 1.71
N THR A 44 -2.01 12.95 1.41
CA THR A 44 -2.97 13.38 2.42
C THR A 44 -4.25 12.57 2.36
N PHE A 45 -4.84 12.36 3.53
CA PHE A 45 -6.13 11.69 3.75
C PHE A 45 -7.05 12.58 4.56
N GLN A 46 -8.34 12.52 4.27
CA GLN A 46 -9.34 13.04 5.17
C GLN A 46 -9.59 11.99 6.25
N THR A 47 -9.14 12.26 7.47
CA THR A 47 -9.21 11.32 8.59
C THR A 47 -10.41 11.53 9.50
N ALA A 48 -11.12 12.66 9.34
CA ALA A 48 -12.40 12.93 10.00
C ALA A 48 -13.21 13.95 9.17
N GLY A 49 -14.51 14.03 9.46
CA GLY A 49 -15.45 14.96 8.81
C GLY A 49 -16.21 14.36 7.63
N PRO A 50 -17.11 15.13 7.00
CA PRO A 50 -17.94 14.66 5.92
C PRO A 50 -17.18 14.58 4.59
N SER A 51 -17.56 13.68 3.71
CA SER A 51 -16.93 13.43 2.40
C SER A 51 -17.02 14.62 1.41
N THR A 52 -17.76 15.68 1.75
CA THR A 52 -17.86 16.89 0.94
C THR A 52 -16.56 17.68 0.82
N ASP A 53 -15.65 17.51 1.76
CA ASP A 53 -14.34 18.19 1.80
C ASP A 53 -13.23 17.29 1.21
N ALA A 54 -13.50 16.58 0.13
CA ALA A 54 -12.60 15.60 -0.48
C ALA A 54 -11.30 16.23 -1.02
N ILE A 55 -10.22 15.44 -0.97
CA ILE A 55 -8.93 15.79 -1.57
C ILE A 55 -8.99 15.53 -3.07
N THR A 56 -8.59 16.54 -3.86
CA THR A 56 -8.53 16.49 -5.32
C THR A 56 -7.10 16.20 -5.80
N SER A 57 -6.91 16.06 -7.13
CA SER A 57 -5.58 15.99 -7.75
C SER A 57 -4.74 17.29 -7.55
N ASN A 58 -5.38 18.39 -7.13
CA ASN A 58 -4.74 19.67 -6.83
C ASN A 58 -4.57 19.91 -5.32
N GLY A 59 -4.81 18.89 -4.49
CA GLY A 59 -4.73 18.99 -3.04
C GLY A 59 -6.06 19.32 -2.36
N ILE A 60 -6.02 20.04 -1.25
CA ILE A 60 -7.19 20.51 -0.50
C ILE A 60 -7.73 21.76 -1.18
N ALA A 61 -8.86 21.65 -1.90
CA ALA A 61 -9.44 22.75 -2.66
C ALA A 61 -10.74 23.29 -2.04
N SER A 62 -11.50 22.45 -1.31
CA SER A 62 -12.80 22.79 -0.74
C SER A 62 -12.89 22.35 0.70
N TRP A 63 -12.25 23.12 1.58
CA TRP A 63 -12.26 22.84 3.02
C TRP A 63 -13.35 23.68 3.70
N THR A 64 -14.55 23.12 3.80
CA THR A 64 -15.73 23.86 4.25
C THR A 64 -16.13 23.60 5.69
N GLN A 65 -15.82 22.42 6.24
CA GLN A 65 -16.33 21.95 7.52
C GLN A 65 -15.28 22.03 8.64
N THR A 66 -15.67 22.52 9.80
CA THR A 66 -14.80 22.65 10.99
C THR A 66 -14.36 21.30 11.55
N ASN A 67 -15.21 20.27 11.43
CA ASN A 67 -14.91 18.92 11.89
C ASN A 67 -14.12 18.08 10.87
N THR A 68 -13.81 18.64 9.68
CA THR A 68 -12.91 17.97 8.75
C THR A 68 -11.47 18.07 9.25
N GLN A 69 -10.83 16.92 9.36
CA GLN A 69 -9.40 16.79 9.66
C GLN A 69 -8.71 16.15 8.46
N TYR A 70 -7.58 16.73 8.07
CA TYR A 70 -6.67 16.15 7.10
C TYR A 70 -5.40 15.70 7.79
N SER A 71 -4.89 14.53 7.38
CA SER A 71 -3.59 14.01 7.82
C SER A 71 -2.71 13.75 6.62
N LEU A 72 -1.59 14.47 6.53
CA LEU A 72 -0.55 14.29 5.52
C LEU A 72 0.57 13.44 6.11
N PHE A 73 1.05 12.49 5.34
CA PHE A 73 2.08 11.55 5.77
C PHE A 73 3.31 11.58 4.85
N PHE A 74 4.48 11.51 5.47
CA PHE A 74 5.77 11.28 4.83
C PHE A 74 6.69 10.55 5.79
N LYS A 75 7.80 9.99 5.30
CA LYS A 75 8.76 9.27 6.15
C LYS A 75 10.11 9.94 6.09
N THR A 76 10.81 9.98 7.23
CA THR A 76 12.20 10.40 7.33
C THR A 76 13.07 9.23 7.77
N ASP A 77 14.26 9.06 7.18
CA ASP A 77 15.17 7.96 7.53
C ASP A 77 15.90 8.22 8.85
N LYS A 78 16.03 9.48 9.23
CA LYS A 78 16.71 9.93 10.46
C LYS A 78 15.92 11.05 11.13
N ALA A 79 16.24 11.32 12.38
CA ALA A 79 15.77 12.52 13.07
C ALA A 79 16.33 13.77 12.37
N LEU A 80 15.50 14.80 12.23
CA LEU A 80 15.90 16.06 11.59
C LEU A 80 15.21 17.26 12.22
N ARG A 81 15.83 18.44 12.10
CA ARG A 81 15.23 19.74 12.41
C ARG A 81 14.85 20.43 11.10
N CYS A 82 13.63 20.90 11.01
CA CYS A 82 13.10 21.50 9.80
C CYS A 82 12.18 22.68 10.09
N ARG A 83 12.02 23.56 9.10
CA ARG A 83 10.93 24.53 9.04
C ARG A 83 9.85 23.98 8.14
N ILE A 84 8.60 24.15 8.53
CA ILE A 84 7.44 23.66 7.79
C ILE A 84 6.56 24.83 7.40
N GLN A 85 6.15 24.85 6.14
CA GLN A 85 5.23 25.82 5.56
C GLN A 85 4.13 25.08 4.78
N LEU A 86 2.94 25.65 4.71
CA LEU A 86 1.89 25.20 3.82
C LEU A 86 1.88 26.08 2.58
N ILE A 87 1.95 25.47 1.41
CA ILE A 87 1.84 26.18 0.13
C ILE A 87 0.38 26.16 -0.30
N GLY A 88 -0.17 27.35 -0.51
CA GLY A 88 -1.57 27.51 -0.87
C GLY A 88 -2.06 28.91 -0.59
N THR A 89 -3.38 29.06 -0.39
CA THR A 89 -4.01 30.34 -0.07
C THR A 89 -4.92 30.21 1.14
N MET A 90 -4.87 31.19 2.03
CA MET A 90 -5.74 31.29 3.19
C MET A 90 -6.06 32.78 3.44
N ASP A 91 -7.33 33.09 3.73
CA ASP A 91 -7.73 34.46 4.08
C ASP A 91 -7.04 34.87 5.39
N PRO A 92 -6.50 36.11 5.51
CA PRO A 92 -5.82 36.59 6.71
C PRO A 92 -6.66 36.56 8.00
N SER A 93 -7.97 36.52 7.89
CA SER A 93 -8.89 36.42 9.02
C SER A 93 -9.20 34.99 9.46
N HIS A 94 -8.69 33.98 8.73
CA HIS A 94 -8.91 32.57 9.03
C HIS A 94 -7.79 32.03 9.92
N THR A 95 -8.11 30.95 10.64
CA THR A 95 -7.13 30.21 11.43
C THR A 95 -7.29 28.71 11.22
N ILE A 96 -6.17 28.02 11.10
CA ILE A 96 -6.12 26.56 11.08
C ILE A 96 -5.17 26.06 12.16
N ARG A 97 -5.40 24.86 12.64
CA ARG A 97 -4.52 24.16 13.57
C ARG A 97 -3.66 23.18 12.83
N ILE A 98 -2.36 23.18 13.10
CA ILE A 98 -1.43 22.13 12.70
C ILE A 98 -0.95 21.36 13.92
N LYS A 99 -0.85 20.03 13.79
CA LYS A 99 -0.27 19.16 14.81
C LYS A 99 0.75 18.22 14.14
N ILE A 100 1.95 18.16 14.73
CA ILE A 100 3.02 17.22 14.33
C ILE A 100 3.59 16.62 15.62
N GLY A 101 3.46 15.31 15.80
CA GLY A 101 3.79 14.65 17.05
C GLY A 101 3.00 15.24 18.22
N GLN A 102 3.70 15.78 19.22
CA GLN A 102 3.08 16.46 20.37
C GLN A 102 2.96 17.99 20.19
N THR A 103 3.56 18.54 19.14
CA THR A 103 3.56 19.99 18.91
C THR A 103 2.29 20.41 18.19
N ILE A 104 1.56 21.35 18.79
CA ILE A 104 0.33 21.94 18.24
C ILE A 104 0.54 23.44 18.06
N ARG A 105 0.19 23.96 16.89
CA ARG A 105 0.23 25.41 16.61
C ARG A 105 -1.04 25.87 15.91
N THR A 106 -1.40 27.14 16.12
CA THR A 106 -2.42 27.82 15.34
C THR A 106 -1.73 28.65 14.28
N LEU A 107 -2.12 28.45 13.02
CA LEU A 107 -1.56 29.14 11.86
C LEU A 107 -2.49 30.27 11.43
N ILE A 108 -1.88 31.41 11.14
CA ILE A 108 -2.49 32.60 10.54
C ILE A 108 -1.58 32.97 9.36
N PRO A 109 -2.11 33.30 8.18
CA PRO A 109 -1.25 33.74 7.08
C PRO A 109 -0.44 34.97 7.45
N GLY A 110 0.82 35.01 7.08
CA GLY A 110 1.66 36.20 7.18
C GLY A 110 1.17 37.34 6.27
N THR A 111 1.74 38.53 6.44
CA THR A 111 1.41 39.70 5.63
C THR A 111 1.73 39.54 4.13
N ASN A 112 2.65 38.62 3.80
CA ASN A 112 3.01 38.24 2.44
C ASN A 112 2.17 37.04 1.91
N GLY A 113 1.19 36.52 2.69
CA GLY A 113 0.35 35.39 2.33
C GLY A 113 0.94 34.03 2.64
N GLU A 114 2.16 33.95 3.20
CA GLU A 114 2.78 32.68 3.61
C GLU A 114 2.04 32.06 4.81
N ILE A 115 1.89 30.74 4.79
CA ILE A 115 1.30 29.96 5.90
C ILE A 115 2.44 29.19 6.58
N ASP A 116 3.17 29.91 7.42
CA ASP A 116 4.36 29.37 8.10
C ASP A 116 3.96 28.67 9.40
N ALA A 117 4.33 27.40 9.51
CA ALA A 117 4.16 26.62 10.72
C ALA A 117 5.37 26.69 11.68
N GLY A 118 6.51 27.23 11.18
CA GLY A 118 7.76 27.37 11.95
C GLY A 118 8.55 26.07 12.06
N GLU A 119 9.45 26.02 13.04
CA GLU A 119 10.42 24.94 13.21
C GLU A 119 9.87 23.75 14.00
N PHE A 120 10.25 22.53 13.54
CA PHE A 120 9.92 21.28 14.20
C PHE A 120 11.16 20.38 14.29
N SER A 121 11.18 19.54 15.33
CA SER A 121 12.11 18.42 15.46
C SER A 121 11.33 17.14 15.19
N LEU A 122 11.72 16.40 14.15
CA LEU A 122 11.08 15.16 13.73
C LEU A 122 11.97 13.97 14.12
N SER A 123 11.38 12.89 14.57
CA SER A 123 12.09 11.61 14.78
C SER A 123 12.20 10.84 13.45
N ALA A 124 13.08 9.84 13.39
CA ALA A 124 13.08 8.90 12.28
C ALA A 124 11.76 8.13 12.20
N GLY A 125 11.32 7.81 10.99
CA GLY A 125 10.09 7.08 10.72
C GLY A 125 9.00 7.94 10.07
N TYR A 126 7.79 7.40 10.02
CA TYR A 126 6.64 8.12 9.49
C TYR A 126 6.24 9.29 10.37
N GLN A 127 5.95 10.41 9.72
CA GLN A 127 5.44 11.64 10.30
C GLN A 127 4.00 11.85 9.86
N GLU A 128 3.14 12.25 10.78
CA GLU A 128 1.79 12.72 10.51
C GLU A 128 1.72 14.23 10.75
N VAL A 129 1.29 14.97 9.73
CA VAL A 129 0.94 16.38 9.81
C VAL A 129 -0.57 16.50 9.77
N SER A 130 -1.20 16.73 10.91
CA SER A 130 -2.65 16.87 11.03
C SER A 130 -3.06 18.33 10.93
N LEU A 131 -4.06 18.62 10.08
CA LEU A 131 -4.62 19.94 9.84
C LEU A 131 -6.11 19.97 10.21
N GLN A 132 -6.53 20.99 10.95
CA GLN A 132 -7.92 21.23 11.34
C GLN A 132 -8.31 22.69 11.21
N GLY A 133 -9.47 22.98 10.62
CA GLY A 133 -10.03 24.33 10.57
C GLY A 133 -10.48 24.82 11.95
N MET A 134 -10.14 26.07 12.32
CA MET A 134 -10.50 26.66 13.61
C MET A 134 -11.51 27.79 13.48
N SER A 135 -11.21 28.79 12.66
CA SER A 135 -12.13 29.89 12.38
C SER A 135 -12.03 30.33 10.93
N LYS A 136 -13.15 30.77 10.37
CA LYS A 136 -13.22 31.33 9.02
C LYS A 136 -14.36 32.34 8.89
N LYS A 137 -14.21 33.27 7.95
CA LYS A 137 -15.24 34.27 7.57
C LYS A 137 -15.79 34.04 6.16
N THR A 138 -15.12 33.22 5.35
CA THR A 138 -15.55 32.87 3.99
C THR A 138 -15.98 31.41 3.90
N ALA A 139 -16.34 30.90 2.73
CA ALA A 139 -16.81 29.52 2.55
C ALA A 139 -15.75 28.48 2.92
N ASN A 140 -14.50 28.68 2.49
CA ASN A 140 -13.40 27.72 2.68
C ASN A 140 -12.41 28.20 3.74
N TYR A 141 -11.78 27.28 4.48
CA TYR A 141 -10.68 27.61 5.40
C TYR A 141 -9.41 28.00 4.66
N ALA A 142 -8.97 27.18 3.72
CA ALA A 142 -7.78 27.36 2.92
C ALA A 142 -7.85 26.49 1.67
N THR A 143 -7.01 26.79 0.67
CA THR A 143 -6.59 25.82 -0.35
C THR A 143 -5.12 25.49 -0.09
N ILE A 144 -4.76 24.20 -0.10
CA ILE A 144 -3.40 23.75 0.20
C ILE A 144 -2.98 22.75 -0.87
N THR A 145 -1.88 23.05 -1.56
CA THR A 145 -1.33 22.21 -2.64
C THR A 145 -0.16 21.37 -2.16
N ASP A 146 0.72 21.93 -1.30
CA ASP A 146 1.94 21.27 -0.86
C ASP A 146 2.23 21.57 0.61
N LEU A 147 2.97 20.63 1.23
CA LEU A 147 3.72 20.85 2.45
C LEU A 147 5.18 21.11 2.06
N ARG A 148 5.69 22.30 2.34
CA ARG A 148 7.10 22.64 2.14
C ARG A 148 7.88 22.34 3.41
N ILE A 149 8.98 21.59 3.25
CA ILE A 149 9.92 21.29 4.33
C ILE A 149 11.27 21.89 3.94
N GLU A 150 11.82 22.71 4.80
CA GLU A 150 13.14 23.32 4.66
C GLU A 150 14.10 22.74 5.71
N ILE A 151 15.25 22.26 5.26
CA ILE A 151 16.27 21.60 6.10
C ILE A 151 17.68 22.02 5.72
N ASN A 152 18.63 21.80 6.64
CA ASN A 152 20.05 22.00 6.40
C ASN A 152 20.79 20.71 6.02
N GLU A 153 20.06 19.59 5.96
CA GLU A 153 20.58 18.26 5.70
C GLU A 153 20.16 17.75 4.34
N ASP A 154 20.70 16.58 3.94
CA ASP A 154 20.34 15.93 2.70
C ASP A 154 18.86 15.49 2.72
N ILE A 155 18.11 15.90 1.70
CA ILE A 155 16.69 15.58 1.48
C ILE A 155 16.47 14.17 0.94
N SER A 156 17.50 13.44 0.53
CA SER A 156 17.38 12.10 -0.07
C SER A 156 16.73 11.08 0.87
N GLY A 157 16.83 11.29 2.18
CA GLY A 157 16.22 10.44 3.21
C GLY A 157 14.75 10.70 3.48
N ILE A 158 14.02 11.44 2.62
CA ILE A 158 12.59 11.72 2.79
C ILE A 158 11.79 10.98 1.72
N SER A 159 10.90 10.07 2.17
CA SER A 159 10.04 9.25 1.31
C SER A 159 8.60 9.78 1.31
N TYR A 160 8.05 9.99 0.13
CA TYR A 160 6.68 10.45 -0.12
C TYR A 160 6.30 10.21 -1.59
N VAL A 161 5.04 10.35 -1.94
CA VAL A 161 4.55 10.29 -3.33
C VAL A 161 4.89 11.61 -4.03
N LYS A 162 5.86 11.57 -4.95
CA LYS A 162 6.55 12.77 -5.46
C LYS A 162 5.81 13.49 -6.58
N ASP A 163 5.07 12.75 -7.42
CA ASP A 163 4.46 13.27 -8.65
C ASP A 163 3.20 12.48 -9.02
N ASN A 164 2.42 13.00 -9.99
CA ASN A 164 1.20 12.37 -10.49
C ASN A 164 1.35 11.70 -11.87
N VAL A 165 2.57 11.42 -12.32
CA VAL A 165 2.81 10.66 -13.56
C VAL A 165 2.15 9.29 -13.40
N ASP A 166 1.43 8.82 -14.44
CA ASP A 166 0.69 7.55 -14.42
C ASP A 166 -0.32 7.44 -13.25
N ASN A 167 -0.93 8.56 -12.87
CA ASN A 167 -1.91 8.64 -11.78
C ASN A 167 -1.35 8.22 -10.40
N ARG A 168 -0.06 8.51 -10.12
CA ARG A 168 0.63 8.06 -8.90
C ARG A 168 0.04 8.63 -7.62
N PHE A 169 -0.64 9.77 -7.65
CA PHE A 169 -1.37 10.27 -6.48
C PHE A 169 -2.50 9.31 -6.06
N TYR A 170 -3.22 8.78 -7.02
CA TYR A 170 -4.25 7.77 -6.75
C TYR A 170 -3.63 6.47 -6.20
N TRP A 171 -2.63 5.93 -6.88
CA TRP A 171 -1.96 4.69 -6.46
C TRP A 171 -1.24 4.84 -5.12
N GLY A 172 -0.59 5.98 -4.88
CA GLY A 172 0.08 6.30 -3.62
C GLY A 172 -0.90 6.39 -2.44
N ARG A 173 -2.10 6.95 -2.65
CA ARG A 173 -3.14 6.95 -1.62
C ARG A 173 -3.78 5.58 -1.41
N ARG A 174 -3.85 4.72 -2.39
CA ARG A 174 -4.18 3.30 -2.15
C ARG A 174 -3.14 2.65 -1.21
N GLY A 175 -1.89 3.06 -1.34
CA GLY A 175 -0.77 2.45 -0.63
C GLY A 175 -0.18 1.27 -1.40
N PRO A 176 0.92 0.68 -0.88
CA PRO A 176 1.61 -0.40 -1.58
C PRO A 176 0.78 -1.68 -1.59
N SER A 177 0.70 -2.36 -2.74
CA SER A 177 0.27 -3.75 -2.82
C SER A 177 1.49 -4.65 -2.63
N VAL A 178 1.41 -5.62 -1.74
CA VAL A 178 2.51 -6.53 -1.41
C VAL A 178 2.11 -7.99 -1.57
N HIS A 179 3.08 -8.79 -2.03
CA HIS A 179 2.81 -10.16 -2.46
C HIS A 179 3.80 -11.15 -1.83
N LEU A 180 3.33 -12.36 -1.57
CA LEU A 180 4.14 -13.55 -1.32
C LEU A 180 4.14 -14.42 -2.57
N THR A 181 5.27 -14.51 -3.27
CA THR A 181 5.46 -15.46 -4.36
C THR A 181 5.99 -16.76 -3.78
N TYR A 182 5.26 -17.85 -3.93
CA TYR A 182 5.64 -19.14 -3.38
C TYR A 182 6.69 -19.84 -4.24
N THR A 183 7.71 -20.41 -3.61
CA THR A 183 8.67 -21.30 -4.26
C THR A 183 8.05 -22.69 -4.45
N VAL A 184 8.07 -23.17 -5.68
CA VAL A 184 7.55 -24.49 -6.06
C VAL A 184 8.64 -25.32 -6.75
N PRO A 185 8.65 -26.65 -6.60
CA PRO A 185 9.58 -27.52 -7.33
C PRO A 185 9.39 -27.37 -8.87
N ALA A 186 10.49 -27.39 -9.59
CA ALA A 186 10.46 -27.37 -11.04
C ALA A 186 9.98 -28.72 -11.63
N GLY A 187 9.43 -28.68 -12.84
CA GLY A 187 9.08 -29.87 -13.61
C GLY A 187 7.74 -30.52 -13.24
N LEU A 188 6.98 -29.97 -12.28
CA LEU A 188 5.66 -30.46 -11.92
C LEU A 188 4.55 -29.77 -12.74
N ASN A 189 3.58 -30.55 -13.18
CA ASN A 189 2.32 -30.04 -13.72
C ASN A 189 1.36 -29.74 -12.56
N LEU A 190 1.58 -28.60 -11.91
CA LEU A 190 0.76 -28.20 -10.74
C LEU A 190 -0.67 -27.92 -11.19
N LYS A 191 -1.64 -28.55 -10.52
CA LYS A 191 -3.08 -28.45 -10.87
C LYS A 191 -3.87 -27.66 -9.82
N TRP A 192 -3.65 -27.93 -8.53
CA TRP A 192 -4.42 -27.36 -7.44
C TRP A 192 -3.57 -26.50 -6.52
N MET A 193 -4.15 -25.44 -6.01
CA MET A 193 -3.62 -24.68 -4.89
C MET A 193 -4.66 -24.62 -3.77
N TYR A 194 -4.22 -24.96 -2.57
CA TYR A 194 -4.96 -24.82 -1.33
C TYR A 194 -4.28 -23.81 -0.42
N ASN A 195 -5.07 -23.01 0.28
CA ASN A 195 -4.57 -22.08 1.30
C ASN A 195 -5.61 -21.85 2.39
N GLU A 196 -5.15 -21.55 3.59
CA GLU A 196 -5.95 -21.09 4.72
C GLU A 196 -5.63 -19.64 5.01
N VAL A 197 -6.63 -18.76 5.02
CA VAL A 197 -6.47 -17.34 5.24
C VAL A 197 -7.21 -16.90 6.48
N SER A 198 -6.56 -16.14 7.35
CA SER A 198 -7.14 -15.52 8.52
C SER A 198 -6.77 -14.04 8.57
N ILE A 199 -7.73 -13.20 8.85
CA ILE A 199 -7.54 -11.77 9.03
C ILE A 199 -7.62 -11.45 10.51
N PRO A 200 -6.58 -10.86 11.13
CA PRO A 200 -6.64 -10.47 12.54
C PRO A 200 -7.76 -9.44 12.77
N LEU A 201 -8.29 -9.43 13.98
CA LEU A 201 -9.33 -8.45 14.37
C LEU A 201 -8.84 -7.02 14.12
N GLN A 202 -9.71 -6.18 13.56
CA GLN A 202 -9.45 -4.77 13.23
C GLN A 202 -8.42 -4.55 12.09
N MET A 203 -8.04 -5.61 11.36
CA MET A 203 -7.10 -5.53 10.23
C MET A 203 -7.79 -5.68 8.87
N ASP A 204 -9.08 -5.44 8.82
CA ASP A 204 -9.98 -5.60 7.67
C ASP A 204 -10.74 -4.31 7.30
N PRO A 205 -10.06 -3.15 7.11
CA PRO A 205 -10.74 -1.93 6.72
C PRO A 205 -11.38 -2.05 5.35
N ILE A 206 -12.36 -1.19 5.07
CA ILE A 206 -12.97 -1.04 3.74
C ILE A 206 -11.88 -0.82 2.69
N GLY A 207 -12.10 -1.29 1.47
CA GLY A 207 -11.15 -1.22 0.38
C GLY A 207 -10.09 -2.33 0.38
N SER A 208 -10.13 -3.27 1.35
CA SER A 208 -9.14 -4.35 1.42
C SER A 208 -9.46 -5.50 0.48
N TYR A 209 -8.43 -6.00 -0.20
CA TYR A 209 -8.44 -7.27 -0.90
C TYR A 209 -7.33 -8.18 -0.35
N PHE A 210 -7.75 -9.29 0.22
CA PHE A 210 -6.88 -10.35 0.75
C PHE A 210 -6.94 -11.52 -0.23
N MET A 211 -6.02 -11.54 -1.19
CA MET A 211 -5.95 -12.62 -2.18
C MET A 211 -5.28 -13.84 -1.56
N ALA A 212 -6.02 -14.95 -1.50
CA ALA A 212 -5.52 -16.23 -1.02
C ALA A 212 -4.63 -16.91 -2.05
N ASN A 213 -5.16 -17.12 -3.26
CA ASN A 213 -4.56 -17.92 -4.32
C ASN A 213 -4.54 -17.13 -5.64
N GLY A 214 -3.39 -16.58 -5.98
CA GLY A 214 -3.10 -15.98 -7.27
C GLY A 214 -2.43 -16.99 -8.20
N PHE A 215 -2.72 -16.86 -9.47
CA PHE A 215 -2.14 -17.68 -10.53
C PHE A 215 -1.78 -16.81 -11.75
N GLY A 216 -1.19 -17.38 -12.78
CA GLY A 216 -0.70 -16.62 -13.93
C GLY A 216 -1.77 -15.76 -14.60
N GLU A 217 -3.00 -16.22 -14.64
CA GLU A 217 -4.08 -15.68 -15.42
C GLU A 217 -5.27 -15.16 -14.57
N GLY A 218 -5.09 -15.06 -13.23
CA GLY A 218 -6.19 -14.57 -12.39
C GLY A 218 -5.92 -14.61 -10.89
N TYR A 219 -6.99 -14.42 -10.13
CA TYR A 219 -6.92 -14.23 -8.68
C TYR A 219 -8.17 -14.76 -7.97
N PHE A 220 -7.96 -15.21 -6.72
CA PHE A 220 -9.00 -15.75 -5.86
C PHE A 220 -8.76 -15.35 -4.40
N GLY A 221 -9.74 -14.73 -3.76
CA GLY A 221 -9.60 -14.24 -2.39
C GLY A 221 -10.86 -13.58 -1.85
N MET A 222 -10.71 -12.72 -0.85
CA MET A 222 -11.81 -12.07 -0.16
C MET A 222 -11.62 -10.57 -0.01
N GLN A 223 -12.73 -9.82 -0.16
CA GLN A 223 -12.75 -8.36 -0.15
C GLN A 223 -13.66 -7.79 0.94
N VAL A 224 -13.35 -6.56 1.36
CA VAL A 224 -14.21 -5.68 2.14
C VAL A 224 -14.64 -4.51 1.26
N ASN A 225 -15.87 -4.55 0.76
CA ASN A 225 -16.37 -3.59 -0.22
C ASN A 225 -17.09 -2.39 0.42
N SER A 226 -17.70 -2.60 1.60
CA SER A 226 -18.36 -1.55 2.40
C SER A 226 -18.53 -2.05 3.84
N ASP A 227 -19.14 -1.24 4.70
CA ASP A 227 -19.53 -1.63 6.06
C ASP A 227 -20.49 -2.84 6.08
N THR A 228 -21.24 -3.05 5.00
CA THR A 228 -22.29 -4.08 4.91
C THR A 228 -22.04 -5.12 3.83
N GLU A 229 -21.01 -4.97 2.99
CA GLU A 229 -20.72 -5.90 1.90
C GLU A 229 -19.30 -6.44 1.95
N ARG A 230 -19.20 -7.76 1.98
CA ARG A 230 -17.96 -8.53 1.84
C ARG A 230 -18.13 -9.59 0.75
N ARG A 231 -17.07 -9.88 0.03
CA ARG A 231 -17.11 -10.79 -1.13
C ARG A 231 -16.03 -11.85 -1.04
N ILE A 232 -16.36 -13.03 -1.58
CA ILE A 232 -15.37 -14.02 -2.06
C ILE A 232 -15.32 -13.84 -3.57
N LEU A 233 -14.17 -13.39 -4.07
CA LEU A 233 -13.96 -12.95 -5.45
C LEU A 233 -13.04 -13.90 -6.19
N PHE A 234 -13.46 -14.36 -7.38
CA PHE A 234 -12.65 -15.17 -8.30
C PHE A 234 -12.77 -14.63 -9.71
N SER A 235 -11.62 -14.34 -10.34
CA SER A 235 -11.57 -13.74 -11.69
C SER A 235 -10.45 -14.35 -12.53
N VAL A 236 -10.66 -14.35 -13.85
CA VAL A 236 -9.71 -14.86 -14.85
C VAL A 236 -9.59 -13.82 -15.97
N TRP A 237 -8.36 -13.34 -16.24
CA TRP A 237 -8.10 -12.44 -17.37
C TRP A 237 -8.28 -13.12 -18.72
N SER A 238 -8.83 -12.37 -19.69
CA SER A 238 -8.83 -12.76 -21.09
C SER A 238 -7.40 -12.96 -21.63
N PRO A 239 -7.17 -13.82 -22.61
CA PRO A 239 -5.90 -13.83 -23.35
C PRO A 239 -5.66 -12.56 -24.16
N TYR A 240 -6.72 -11.80 -24.47
CA TYR A 240 -6.64 -10.51 -25.15
C TYR A 240 -6.32 -9.39 -24.15
N VAL A 241 -5.21 -8.70 -24.35
CA VAL A 241 -4.74 -7.63 -23.44
C VAL A 241 -5.50 -6.35 -23.72
N THR A 242 -6.38 -5.97 -22.80
CA THR A 242 -7.18 -4.73 -22.86
C THR A 242 -7.71 -4.41 -21.46
N ASP A 243 -8.02 -3.12 -21.22
CA ASP A 243 -8.74 -2.66 -20.03
C ASP A 243 -10.25 -2.52 -20.26
N ASN A 244 -10.68 -2.64 -21.52
CA ASN A 244 -12.09 -2.55 -21.90
C ASN A 244 -12.64 -3.94 -22.27
N PRO A 245 -13.52 -4.56 -21.43
CA PRO A 245 -14.07 -5.89 -21.71
C PRO A 245 -14.88 -5.94 -23.02
N ALA A 246 -15.51 -4.83 -23.44
CA ALA A 246 -16.27 -4.77 -24.67
C ALA A 246 -15.40 -4.90 -25.94
N SER A 247 -14.08 -4.68 -25.84
CA SER A 247 -13.15 -4.82 -26.96
C SER A 247 -12.60 -6.25 -27.12
N ILE A 248 -12.91 -7.17 -26.21
CA ILE A 248 -12.43 -8.55 -26.28
C ILE A 248 -13.12 -9.28 -27.45
N PRO A 249 -12.37 -9.84 -28.42
CA PRO A 249 -12.95 -10.67 -29.48
C PRO A 249 -13.71 -11.89 -28.91
N ASP A 250 -14.80 -12.30 -29.53
CA ASP A 250 -15.68 -13.35 -29.00
C ASP A 250 -14.96 -14.69 -28.79
N ASP A 251 -13.97 -14.99 -29.62
CA ASP A 251 -13.14 -16.20 -29.54
C ASP A 251 -12.05 -16.12 -28.43
N GLN A 252 -11.94 -14.98 -27.75
CA GLN A 252 -11.02 -14.74 -26.65
C GLN A 252 -11.72 -14.34 -25.33
N LYS A 253 -13.05 -14.27 -25.34
CA LYS A 253 -13.82 -14.05 -24.12
C LYS A 253 -13.74 -15.23 -23.17
N ILE A 254 -13.66 -14.94 -21.87
CA ILE A 254 -13.77 -15.96 -20.83
C ILE A 254 -15.19 -16.53 -20.84
N LYS A 255 -15.30 -17.85 -20.83
CA LYS A 255 -16.60 -18.54 -20.83
C LYS A 255 -16.92 -19.08 -19.46
N LEU A 256 -18.09 -18.74 -18.93
CA LEU A 256 -18.61 -19.38 -17.73
C LEU A 256 -19.04 -20.82 -18.06
N VAL A 257 -18.47 -21.81 -17.36
CA VAL A 257 -18.84 -23.22 -17.49
C VAL A 257 -19.84 -23.60 -16.41
N LYS A 258 -19.57 -23.25 -15.14
CA LYS A 258 -20.41 -23.56 -13.98
C LYS A 258 -20.26 -22.47 -12.91
N LYS A 259 -21.27 -22.23 -12.11
CA LYS A 259 -21.18 -21.36 -10.92
C LYS A 259 -21.98 -21.95 -9.75
N GLY A 260 -21.58 -21.57 -8.55
CA GLY A 260 -22.32 -21.91 -7.33
C GLY A 260 -23.64 -21.14 -7.19
N PRO A 261 -24.53 -21.58 -6.30
CA PRO A 261 -25.74 -20.82 -5.96
C PRO A 261 -25.37 -19.42 -5.46
N GLN A 262 -26.22 -18.42 -5.81
CA GLN A 262 -26.06 -17.02 -5.38
C GLN A 262 -24.74 -16.32 -5.84
N VAL A 263 -23.89 -16.97 -6.60
CA VAL A 263 -22.70 -16.36 -7.16
C VAL A 263 -23.08 -15.46 -8.32
N TYR A 264 -22.65 -14.19 -8.24
CA TYR A 264 -22.70 -13.27 -9.37
C TYR A 264 -21.60 -13.62 -10.37
N THR A 265 -21.88 -13.49 -11.66
CA THR A 265 -20.88 -13.61 -12.72
C THR A 265 -21.06 -12.50 -13.74
N GLY A 266 -19.94 -11.99 -14.27
CA GLY A 266 -19.92 -10.89 -15.22
C GLY A 266 -18.52 -10.71 -15.83
N GLU A 267 -18.28 -9.54 -16.38
CA GLU A 267 -16.98 -9.11 -16.91
C GLU A 267 -16.39 -8.01 -16.01
N PHE A 268 -15.07 -7.87 -16.03
CA PHE A 268 -14.37 -6.77 -15.39
C PHE A 268 -13.42 -6.09 -16.37
N GLY A 269 -13.01 -4.85 -16.04
CA GLY A 269 -12.06 -4.04 -16.81
C GLY A 269 -11.28 -3.08 -15.92
N ASN A 270 -10.56 -2.14 -16.53
CA ASN A 270 -9.72 -1.09 -15.95
C ASN A 270 -8.34 -1.53 -15.41
N GLU A 271 -8.14 -2.78 -15.07
CA GLU A 271 -6.85 -3.36 -14.67
C GLU A 271 -6.67 -4.71 -15.38
N GLY A 272 -6.67 -4.68 -16.73
CA GLY A 272 -6.93 -5.82 -17.58
C GLY A 272 -8.43 -6.11 -17.65
N ALA A 273 -8.86 -7.01 -18.53
CA ALA A 273 -10.26 -7.38 -18.68
C ALA A 273 -10.43 -8.90 -18.76
N GLY A 274 -11.58 -9.39 -18.30
CA GLY A 274 -11.88 -10.82 -18.30
C GLY A 274 -13.20 -11.17 -17.63
N GLY A 275 -13.33 -12.44 -17.25
CA GLY A 275 -14.48 -12.94 -16.50
C GLY A 275 -14.31 -12.81 -14.99
N GLN A 276 -15.32 -12.29 -14.30
CA GLN A 276 -15.34 -12.26 -12.85
C GLN A 276 -16.52 -13.00 -12.26
N SER A 277 -16.33 -13.47 -11.04
CA SER A 277 -17.40 -13.99 -10.20
C SER A 277 -17.19 -13.58 -8.76
N TYR A 278 -18.28 -13.35 -8.03
CA TYR A 278 -18.18 -13.18 -6.59
C TYR A 278 -19.44 -13.71 -5.87
N LEU A 279 -19.19 -14.24 -4.68
CA LEU A 279 -20.22 -14.55 -3.69
C LEU A 279 -20.23 -13.45 -2.64
N ARG A 280 -21.41 -12.80 -2.39
CA ARG A 280 -21.58 -11.98 -1.19
C ARG A 280 -21.61 -12.92 0.00
N TYR A 281 -20.59 -12.87 0.80
CA TYR A 281 -20.41 -13.75 1.96
C TYR A 281 -19.96 -12.91 3.17
N PRO A 282 -20.68 -12.92 4.29
CA PRO A 282 -20.41 -12.07 5.45
C PRO A 282 -19.26 -12.66 6.30
N TRP A 283 -18.10 -12.86 5.68
CA TRP A 283 -16.92 -13.31 6.41
C TRP A 283 -16.50 -12.28 7.47
N VAL A 284 -15.89 -12.74 8.56
CA VAL A 284 -15.50 -11.91 9.70
C VAL A 284 -14.01 -12.12 10.03
N ALA A 285 -13.35 -11.04 10.46
CA ALA A 285 -12.01 -11.13 11.02
C ALA A 285 -11.98 -12.05 12.27
N GLY A 286 -10.85 -12.68 12.51
CA GLY A 286 -10.65 -13.66 13.59
C GLY A 286 -10.99 -15.10 13.22
N LYS A 287 -11.71 -15.35 12.12
CA LYS A 287 -11.96 -16.70 11.60
C LYS A 287 -10.99 -17.09 10.51
N THR A 288 -10.87 -18.39 10.26
CA THR A 288 -10.04 -18.97 9.18
C THR A 288 -10.93 -19.46 8.06
N TYR A 289 -10.56 -19.13 6.84
CA TYR A 289 -11.25 -19.52 5.61
C TYR A 289 -10.33 -20.31 4.71
N GLN A 290 -10.89 -21.31 4.02
CA GLN A 290 -10.17 -22.22 3.14
C GLN A 290 -10.48 -21.89 1.68
N PHE A 291 -9.43 -21.78 0.88
CA PHE A 291 -9.45 -21.49 -0.54
C PHE A 291 -8.82 -22.64 -1.29
N LEU A 292 -9.53 -23.17 -2.27
CA LEU A 292 -9.05 -24.23 -3.15
C LEU A 292 -9.38 -23.85 -4.59
N ASN A 293 -8.38 -23.84 -5.47
CA ASN A 293 -8.65 -23.63 -6.89
C ASN A 293 -7.78 -24.52 -7.77
N SER A 294 -8.28 -24.83 -8.96
CA SER A 294 -7.55 -25.59 -9.98
C SER A 294 -7.32 -24.80 -11.26
N VAL A 295 -6.24 -25.15 -11.94
CA VAL A 295 -5.87 -24.71 -13.28
C VAL A 295 -5.50 -25.95 -14.08
N GLU A 296 -6.26 -26.28 -15.13
CA GLU A 296 -6.09 -27.49 -15.89
C GLU A 296 -6.29 -27.26 -17.39
N PRO A 297 -5.31 -27.57 -18.25
CA PRO A 297 -5.50 -27.48 -19.68
C PRO A 297 -6.46 -28.57 -20.17
N ASP A 298 -7.32 -28.22 -21.15
CA ASP A 298 -8.13 -29.21 -21.87
C ASP A 298 -7.41 -29.75 -23.12
N SER A 299 -8.04 -30.72 -23.80
CA SER A 299 -7.51 -31.30 -25.04
C SER A 299 -7.70 -30.41 -26.26
N GLN A 300 -8.38 -29.25 -26.13
CA GLN A 300 -8.74 -28.35 -27.23
C GLN A 300 -7.89 -27.08 -27.27
N GLY A 301 -6.85 -26.99 -26.43
CA GLY A 301 -5.97 -25.82 -26.34
C GLY A 301 -6.53 -24.68 -25.51
N ASN A 302 -7.47 -24.96 -24.59
CA ASN A 302 -7.96 -24.02 -23.60
C ASN A 302 -7.53 -24.45 -22.19
N THR A 303 -7.83 -23.64 -21.20
CA THR A 303 -7.59 -23.95 -19.78
C THR A 303 -8.85 -23.71 -18.97
N VAL A 304 -9.16 -24.65 -18.09
CA VAL A 304 -10.28 -24.57 -17.15
C VAL A 304 -9.75 -24.14 -15.78
N TYR A 305 -10.40 -23.14 -15.21
CA TYR A 305 -10.10 -22.57 -13.89
C TYR A 305 -11.32 -22.76 -12.99
N THR A 306 -11.15 -23.41 -11.84
CA THR A 306 -12.26 -23.68 -10.92
C THR A 306 -11.88 -23.22 -9.51
N ALA A 307 -12.80 -22.56 -8.81
CA ALA A 307 -12.58 -22.06 -7.46
C ALA A 307 -13.64 -22.54 -6.47
N TYR A 308 -13.20 -23.00 -5.31
CA TYR A 308 -14.01 -23.46 -4.18
C TYR A 308 -13.61 -22.77 -2.90
N PHE A 309 -14.58 -22.47 -2.07
CA PHE A 309 -14.42 -21.75 -0.82
C PHE A 309 -15.18 -22.43 0.31
N LYS A 310 -14.66 -22.38 1.53
CA LYS A 310 -15.43 -22.68 2.74
C LYS A 310 -14.84 -22.03 3.99
N GLU A 311 -15.65 -21.83 5.03
CA GLU A 311 -15.19 -21.57 6.39
C GLU A 311 -14.50 -22.84 6.93
N LYS A 312 -13.43 -22.70 7.72
CA LYS A 312 -12.62 -23.88 8.17
C LYS A 312 -13.45 -24.93 8.89
N GLU A 313 -14.40 -24.49 9.71
CA GLU A 313 -15.26 -25.36 10.49
C GLU A 313 -16.43 -25.95 9.70
N ALA A 314 -16.71 -25.44 8.48
CA ALA A 314 -17.78 -25.97 7.63
C ALA A 314 -17.37 -27.32 7.02
N THR A 315 -18.36 -28.17 6.79
CA THR A 315 -18.17 -29.51 6.17
C THR A 315 -18.13 -29.42 4.65
N GLU A 316 -18.91 -28.54 4.06
CA GLU A 316 -19.15 -28.50 2.61
C GLU A 316 -18.37 -27.39 1.92
N TRP A 317 -17.77 -27.71 0.78
CA TRP A 317 -17.18 -26.73 -0.13
C TRP A 317 -18.29 -26.01 -0.92
N LEU A 318 -18.14 -24.72 -1.09
CA LEU A 318 -18.97 -23.90 -1.98
C LEU A 318 -18.21 -23.72 -3.30
N LEU A 319 -18.84 -24.11 -4.42
CA LEU A 319 -18.33 -23.71 -5.73
C LEU A 319 -18.51 -22.21 -5.88
N ILE A 320 -17.47 -21.50 -6.26
CA ILE A 320 -17.57 -20.10 -6.68
C ILE A 320 -17.87 -20.08 -8.18
N ALA A 321 -16.90 -20.40 -9.02
CA ALA A 321 -17.15 -20.52 -10.44
C ALA A 321 -16.13 -21.46 -11.11
N GLN A 322 -16.50 -21.90 -12.32
CA GLN A 322 -15.63 -22.54 -13.27
C GLN A 322 -15.64 -21.73 -14.55
N PHE A 323 -14.48 -21.26 -14.95
CA PHE A 323 -14.25 -20.50 -16.18
C PHE A 323 -13.37 -21.27 -17.16
N LEU A 324 -13.69 -21.17 -18.46
CA LEU A 324 -12.82 -21.62 -19.53
C LEU A 324 -12.16 -20.40 -20.17
N ARG A 325 -10.83 -20.39 -20.17
CA ARG A 325 -9.99 -19.41 -20.86
C ARG A 325 -9.53 -19.98 -22.20
N PRO A 326 -10.03 -19.43 -23.32
CA PRO A 326 -9.67 -19.94 -24.65
C PRO A 326 -8.22 -19.62 -25.01
N LYS A 327 -7.71 -20.29 -26.06
CA LYS A 327 -6.37 -20.06 -26.62
C LYS A 327 -5.24 -20.09 -25.59
N THR A 328 -5.40 -20.91 -24.55
CA THR A 328 -4.45 -21.04 -23.46
C THR A 328 -4.36 -22.50 -23.07
N SER A 329 -3.16 -23.06 -23.12
CA SER A 329 -2.91 -24.41 -22.62
C SER A 329 -1.83 -24.33 -21.52
N THR A 330 -2.26 -24.36 -20.26
CA THR A 330 -1.33 -24.20 -19.14
C THR A 330 -1.80 -24.91 -17.88
N TRP A 331 -0.84 -25.39 -17.10
CA TRP A 331 -1.01 -25.76 -15.72
C TRP A 331 -0.88 -24.54 -14.80
N TYR A 332 -1.07 -24.73 -13.49
CA TYR A 332 -0.93 -23.67 -12.50
C TYR A 332 0.47 -23.04 -12.52
N LYS A 333 0.54 -21.75 -12.74
CA LYS A 333 1.79 -20.96 -12.78
C LYS A 333 1.73 -19.81 -11.80
N ARG A 334 2.89 -19.40 -11.30
CA ARG A 334 3.05 -18.24 -10.43
C ARG A 334 2.13 -18.26 -9.23
N PRO A 335 2.15 -19.31 -8.38
CA PRO A 335 1.38 -19.30 -7.14
C PRO A 335 1.83 -18.15 -6.25
N HIS A 336 0.88 -17.30 -5.84
CA HIS A 336 1.18 -16.16 -4.98
C HIS A 336 -0.05 -15.76 -4.17
N SER A 337 0.17 -15.00 -3.09
CA SER A 337 -0.86 -14.32 -2.32
C SER A 337 -0.55 -12.84 -2.28
N PHE A 338 -1.55 -11.98 -2.10
CA PHE A 338 -1.30 -10.57 -1.86
C PHE A 338 -2.27 -9.94 -0.86
N VAL A 339 -1.87 -8.77 -0.35
CA VAL A 339 -2.73 -7.83 0.37
C VAL A 339 -2.64 -6.49 -0.33
N GLU A 340 -3.79 -5.95 -0.72
CA GLU A 340 -3.89 -4.63 -1.31
C GLU A 340 -5.09 -3.84 -0.78
N ASN A 341 -5.03 -2.54 -0.98
CA ASN A 341 -6.13 -1.63 -0.84
C ASN A 341 -6.59 -1.16 -2.22
N PHE A 342 -7.86 -1.31 -2.56
CA PHE A 342 -8.41 -0.83 -3.83
C PHE A 342 -9.16 0.51 -3.73
N ASP A 343 -9.25 1.11 -2.51
CA ASP A 343 -9.92 2.40 -2.29
C ASP A 343 -8.93 3.43 -1.72
N PRO A 344 -8.57 4.51 -2.47
CA PRO A 344 -7.60 5.51 -2.04
C PRO A 344 -8.03 6.30 -0.79
N LEU A 345 -9.29 6.21 -0.37
CA LEU A 345 -9.74 6.87 0.85
C LEU A 345 -9.24 6.16 2.12
N PHE A 346 -8.93 4.87 2.05
CA PHE A 346 -8.59 4.03 3.20
C PHE A 346 -7.11 3.59 3.25
N GLY A 347 -6.23 4.17 2.42
CA GLY A 347 -4.81 3.81 2.41
C GLY A 347 -4.03 4.22 3.65
N HIS A 348 -4.62 5.03 4.51
CA HIS A 348 -4.07 5.42 5.82
C HIS A 348 -4.42 4.45 6.95
N ILE A 349 -5.12 3.36 6.66
CA ILE A 349 -5.51 2.34 7.64
C ILE A 349 -4.78 1.03 7.32
N THR A 350 -4.21 0.43 8.36
CA THR A 350 -3.46 -0.83 8.23
C THR A 350 -4.38 -2.01 7.94
N ARG A 351 -3.94 -2.90 7.05
CA ARG A 351 -4.55 -4.19 6.77
C ARG A 351 -3.52 -5.31 6.84
N LYS A 352 -3.95 -6.49 7.29
CA LYS A 352 -3.06 -7.63 7.49
C LYS A 352 -3.80 -8.95 7.21
N ALA A 353 -3.11 -9.89 6.59
CA ALA A 353 -3.57 -11.28 6.44
C ALA A 353 -2.49 -12.26 6.88
N THR A 354 -2.90 -13.43 7.36
CA THR A 354 -2.04 -14.60 7.57
C THR A 354 -2.46 -15.71 6.64
N TYR A 355 -1.47 -16.41 6.09
CA TYR A 355 -1.60 -17.54 5.17
C TYR A 355 -1.00 -18.77 5.88
N GLN A 356 -1.86 -19.68 6.33
CA GLN A 356 -1.47 -20.61 7.38
C GLN A 356 -0.97 -21.94 6.84
N ASN A 357 -1.62 -22.50 5.84
CA ASN A 357 -1.40 -23.88 5.38
C ASN A 357 -1.43 -23.98 3.85
N PRO A 358 -0.52 -23.31 3.13
CA PRO A 358 -0.51 -23.35 1.67
C PRO A 358 0.09 -24.66 1.14
N TRP A 359 -0.63 -25.31 0.20
CA TRP A 359 -0.24 -26.52 -0.49
C TRP A 359 -0.54 -26.44 -1.98
N MET A 360 0.27 -27.14 -2.78
CA MET A 360 -0.02 -27.41 -4.17
C MET A 360 -0.23 -28.92 -4.37
N VAL A 361 -0.99 -29.27 -5.42
CA VAL A 361 -1.13 -30.68 -5.87
C VAL A 361 -0.88 -30.71 -7.36
N ASP A 362 -0.04 -31.63 -7.82
CA ASP A 362 0.21 -31.82 -9.24
C ASP A 362 -0.90 -32.65 -9.93
N SER A 363 -0.82 -32.81 -11.24
CA SER A 363 -1.75 -33.61 -12.03
C SER A 363 -1.72 -35.10 -11.71
N GLY A 364 -0.64 -35.58 -11.10
CA GLY A 364 -0.49 -36.97 -10.63
C GLY A 364 -1.02 -37.21 -9.22
N GLY A 365 -1.48 -36.16 -8.52
CA GLY A 365 -1.99 -36.24 -7.15
C GLY A 365 -0.89 -36.11 -6.06
N GLN A 366 0.33 -35.73 -6.42
CA GLN A 366 1.40 -35.46 -5.49
C GLN A 366 1.16 -34.13 -4.77
N TRP A 367 1.19 -34.13 -3.44
CA TRP A 367 1.07 -32.96 -2.59
C TRP A 367 2.43 -32.35 -2.30
N VAL A 368 2.52 -31.02 -2.40
CA VAL A 368 3.72 -30.21 -2.13
C VAL A 368 3.35 -29.11 -1.12
N GLU A 369 3.92 -29.17 0.08
CA GLU A 369 3.79 -28.11 1.07
C GLU A 369 4.62 -26.89 0.66
N LEU A 370 4.02 -25.71 0.68
CA LEU A 370 4.71 -24.47 0.36
C LEU A 370 5.38 -23.93 1.62
N GLN A 371 6.71 -23.92 1.65
CA GLN A 371 7.52 -23.59 2.83
C GLN A 371 8.32 -22.30 2.66
N GLU A 372 8.47 -21.80 1.43
CA GLU A 372 9.32 -20.67 1.11
C GLU A 372 8.58 -19.66 0.24
N VAL A 373 8.77 -18.38 0.55
CA VAL A 373 8.16 -17.25 -0.17
C VAL A 373 9.17 -16.15 -0.43
N LYS A 374 8.95 -15.43 -1.53
CA LYS A 374 9.61 -14.19 -1.85
C LYS A 374 8.64 -13.02 -1.65
N LEU A 375 9.03 -12.03 -0.84
CA LEU A 375 8.28 -10.78 -0.69
C LEU A 375 8.48 -9.89 -1.92
N THR A 376 7.40 -9.49 -2.57
CA THR A 376 7.45 -8.54 -3.69
C THR A 376 6.43 -7.43 -3.48
N GLY A 377 6.51 -6.36 -4.26
CA GLY A 377 5.60 -5.21 -4.16
C GLY A 377 5.35 -4.57 -5.52
N ASP A 378 4.34 -3.73 -5.57
CA ASP A 378 3.95 -2.93 -6.73
C ASP A 378 4.93 -1.79 -7.04
N ASP A 379 4.57 -0.91 -7.97
CA ASP A 379 5.40 0.23 -8.36
C ASP A 379 5.55 1.26 -7.24
N ILE A 380 4.54 1.47 -6.42
CA ILE A 380 4.58 2.40 -5.27
C ILE A 380 5.60 1.95 -4.22
N ALA A 381 5.62 0.64 -3.90
CA ALA A 381 6.60 0.05 -3.01
C ALA A 381 8.01 0.08 -3.62
N ARG A 382 8.17 -0.32 -4.89
CA ARG A 382 9.48 -0.35 -5.57
C ARG A 382 10.11 1.03 -5.73
N ARG A 383 9.34 2.08 -5.86
CA ARG A 383 9.83 3.48 -5.93
C ARG A 383 10.21 4.05 -4.57
N GLY A 384 9.88 3.37 -3.47
CA GLY A 384 10.08 3.91 -2.13
C GLY A 384 9.15 5.10 -1.81
N TYR A 385 8.03 5.24 -2.52
CA TYR A 385 7.04 6.28 -2.26
C TYR A 385 6.27 6.03 -0.97
N ARG A 386 5.95 4.76 -0.71
CA ARG A 386 5.33 4.26 0.51
C ARG A 386 6.10 3.04 0.99
N LEU A 387 6.51 3.04 2.24
CA LEU A 387 7.32 1.98 2.87
C LEU A 387 6.60 1.31 4.05
N ASP A 388 5.30 1.57 4.19
CA ASP A 388 4.42 0.98 5.19
C ASP A 388 3.84 -0.35 4.70
N TYR A 389 4.73 -1.31 4.51
CA TYR A 389 4.42 -2.69 4.17
C TYR A 389 5.34 -3.66 4.91
N ASP A 390 4.86 -4.86 5.13
CA ASP A 390 5.61 -5.95 5.75
C ASP A 390 5.13 -7.29 5.22
N GLY A 391 5.97 -8.31 5.31
CA GLY A 391 5.61 -9.65 4.89
C GLY A 391 6.75 -10.64 5.10
N GLY A 392 6.39 -11.90 5.24
CA GLY A 392 7.33 -12.98 5.51
C GLY A 392 6.72 -14.05 6.42
N VAL A 393 7.45 -14.46 7.45
CA VAL A 393 7.05 -15.51 8.40
C VAL A 393 6.94 -14.95 9.81
N SER A 394 5.83 -15.22 10.48
CA SER A 394 5.61 -14.94 11.89
C SER A 394 4.80 -16.08 12.50
N ASN A 395 5.22 -16.58 13.68
CA ASN A 395 4.58 -17.72 14.36
C ASN A 395 4.39 -18.96 13.45
N ASN A 396 5.39 -19.28 12.63
CA ASN A 396 5.36 -20.36 11.64
C ASN A 396 4.26 -20.21 10.56
N GLN A 397 3.72 -19.02 10.36
CA GLN A 397 2.74 -18.71 9.32
C GLN A 397 3.28 -17.62 8.41
N PHE A 398 2.92 -17.64 7.16
CA PHE A 398 3.16 -16.51 6.28
C PHE A 398 2.20 -15.37 6.59
N PHE A 399 2.65 -14.14 6.39
CA PHE A 399 1.80 -12.96 6.55
C PHE A 399 2.16 -11.87 5.55
N LEU A 400 1.20 -11.00 5.30
CA LEU A 400 1.36 -9.73 4.61
C LEU A 400 0.63 -8.63 5.38
N GLN A 401 1.21 -7.43 5.37
CA GLN A 401 0.64 -6.23 5.99
C GLN A 401 0.97 -5.02 5.13
N ASN A 402 0.01 -4.09 4.97
CA ASN A 402 0.27 -2.82 4.29
C ASN A 402 -0.66 -1.69 4.76
N GLY A 403 -0.32 -0.46 4.38
CA GLY A 403 -1.05 0.75 4.74
C GLY A 403 -0.90 1.15 6.21
N GLY A 404 -1.42 2.33 6.57
CA GLY A 404 -1.43 2.78 7.96
C GLY A 404 -0.15 3.45 8.45
N PHE A 405 0.83 3.68 7.57
CA PHE A 405 2.04 4.44 7.86
C PHE A 405 2.87 3.93 9.05
N PHE A 406 2.87 2.60 9.27
CA PHE A 406 3.74 1.99 10.26
C PHE A 406 5.18 1.89 9.76
N ASN A 407 6.12 1.84 10.68
CA ASN A 407 7.52 1.62 10.34
C ASN A 407 7.80 0.12 10.18
N SER A 408 8.44 -0.25 9.08
CA SER A 408 8.85 -1.62 8.78
C SER A 408 10.31 -1.64 8.29
N SER A 409 10.97 -2.77 8.50
CA SER A 409 12.29 -3.09 7.96
C SER A 409 12.25 -4.16 6.86
N ALA A 410 11.07 -4.59 6.41
CA ALA A 410 10.96 -5.59 5.36
C ALA A 410 11.55 -5.10 4.03
N LEU A 411 12.39 -5.92 3.42
CA LEU A 411 13.02 -5.63 2.14
C LEU A 411 12.30 -6.37 1.01
N LEU A 412 11.97 -5.66 -0.06
CA LEU A 412 11.47 -6.31 -1.28
C LEU A 412 12.52 -7.27 -1.83
N ASN A 413 12.05 -8.36 -2.39
CA ASN A 413 12.85 -9.46 -2.92
C ASN A 413 13.55 -10.32 -1.86
N SER A 414 13.33 -10.09 -0.57
CA SER A 414 13.79 -10.99 0.48
C SER A 414 13.05 -12.32 0.43
N MET A 415 13.77 -13.39 0.78
CA MET A 415 13.23 -14.74 0.95
C MET A 415 12.92 -15.01 2.41
N SER A 416 11.82 -15.71 2.67
CA SER A 416 11.43 -16.18 4.00
C SER A 416 10.97 -17.61 3.92
N ALA A 417 11.39 -18.43 4.89
CA ALA A 417 11.01 -19.83 4.96
C ALA A 417 10.41 -20.17 6.34
N ARG A 418 9.44 -21.07 6.36
CA ARG A 418 8.87 -21.65 7.56
C ARG A 418 9.15 -23.15 7.63
N PRO A 419 9.20 -23.75 8.82
CA PRO A 419 9.28 -25.21 8.96
C PRO A 419 8.08 -25.90 8.31
N ALA A 420 8.29 -27.12 7.81
CA ALA A 420 7.21 -28.00 7.37
C ALA A 420 6.27 -28.27 8.53
N GLN A 421 4.98 -28.04 8.32
CA GLN A 421 3.96 -28.34 9.34
C GLN A 421 3.37 -29.75 9.16
N GLN A 422 3.53 -30.34 7.95
CA GLN A 422 3.02 -31.66 7.57
C GLN A 422 1.51 -31.82 7.80
N GLN A 423 0.77 -30.72 7.81
CA GLN A 423 -0.69 -30.69 8.00
C GLN A 423 -1.39 -30.73 6.63
N LYS A 424 -1.18 -31.83 5.89
CA LYS A 424 -1.81 -32.02 4.60
C LYS A 424 -3.34 -31.94 4.72
N PRO A 425 -4.02 -31.08 3.91
CA PRO A 425 -5.47 -30.98 3.91
C PRO A 425 -6.12 -32.30 3.48
N SER A 426 -7.22 -32.69 4.14
CA SER A 426 -8.04 -33.82 3.73
C SER A 426 -9.12 -33.32 2.76
N ILE A 427 -8.89 -33.50 1.47
CA ILE A 427 -9.83 -33.06 0.41
C ILE A 427 -10.14 -34.25 -0.49
N ASP A 428 -11.43 -34.58 -0.59
CA ASP A 428 -11.94 -35.51 -1.57
C ASP A 428 -12.34 -34.75 -2.83
N PHE A 429 -11.43 -34.70 -3.81
CA PHE A 429 -11.63 -33.97 -5.07
C PHE A 429 -12.84 -34.47 -5.90
N GLN A 430 -13.28 -35.72 -5.67
CA GLN A 430 -14.42 -36.31 -6.39
C GLN A 430 -15.76 -35.83 -5.81
N LYS A 431 -15.79 -35.34 -4.59
CA LYS A 431 -16.97 -34.83 -3.90
C LYS A 431 -17.11 -33.31 -3.96
N LEU A 432 -16.23 -32.63 -4.67
CA LEU A 432 -16.37 -31.18 -4.88
C LEU A 432 -17.61 -30.87 -5.73
N PRO A 433 -18.40 -29.82 -5.38
CA PRO A 433 -19.67 -29.48 -6.01
C PRO A 433 -19.53 -29.01 -7.46
#